data_fd5fbfeac5ecda143bc764c8f482a037
#
_entry.id   fd5fbfeac5ecda143bc764c8f482a037
#
_cell.length_a   1.000
_cell.length_b   1.000
_cell.length_c   1.000
_cell.angle_alpha   90.00
_cell.angle_beta   90.00
_cell.angle_gamma   90.00
#
_symmetry.space_group_name_H-M   'P 1'
#
loop_
_entity.id
_entity.type
_entity.pdbx_description
1 polymer ?
#
loop_
_entity_poly.entity_id
_entity_poly.type
_entity_poly.pdbx_seq_one_letter_code
_entity_poly.pdbx_strand_id
1 'polypeptide(L)'
;YTAEAGIWNHCMGFFGFPGETREEAWSSVEFLEQNKDYVHSLGFGTFDLGRHNPVAKHPEKFGVTAYKNPEWDLALDYYFTVKQGLSIEEAERVFEEFERNHNPGWDLRLFIREYIFLYIAQFGLQKLPDLQFRSARVATVPPSLAGKM
;
A
#
# COMPACT_ATOMS: atom_id res chain seq x y z
N TYR A 1 15.77 -6.27 16.58
CA TYR A 1 16.99 -6.87 16.01
C TYR A 1 17.44 -6.16 14.71
N THR A 2 16.60 -6.06 13.65
CA THR A 2 17.02 -5.46 12.36
C THR A 2 17.31 -3.97 12.47
N ALA A 3 16.45 -3.20 13.12
CA ALA A 3 16.65 -1.77 13.35
C ALA A 3 17.89 -1.51 14.23
N GLU A 4 18.09 -2.28 15.30
CA GLU A 4 19.27 -2.20 16.16
C GLU A 4 20.58 -2.53 15.41
N ALA A 5 20.49 -3.40 14.40
CA ALA A 5 21.61 -3.72 13.51
C ALA A 5 21.84 -2.66 12.42
N GLY A 6 21.08 -1.56 12.42
CA GLY A 6 21.17 -0.50 11.41
C GLY A 6 20.59 -0.90 10.03
N ILE A 7 19.72 -1.92 9.99
CA ILE A 7 19.06 -2.34 8.77
C ILE A 7 17.79 -1.53 8.59
N TRP A 8 17.61 -0.97 7.38
CA TRP A 8 16.39 -0.26 7.02
C TRP A 8 15.22 -1.24 6.87
N ASN A 9 14.20 -1.07 7.70
CA ASN A 9 12.99 -1.88 7.64
C ASN A 9 11.94 -1.17 6.79
N HIS A 10 11.63 -1.75 5.65
CA HIS A 10 10.50 -1.37 4.82
C HIS A 10 9.39 -2.40 5.01
N CYS A 11 8.26 -1.98 5.56
CA CYS A 11 7.10 -2.84 5.75
C CYS A 11 6.15 -2.68 4.57
N MET A 12 5.79 -3.78 3.96
CA MET A 12 4.78 -3.84 2.91
C MET A 12 3.53 -4.54 3.44
N GLY A 13 2.38 -4.03 3.06
CA GLY A 13 1.09 -4.61 3.41
C GLY A 13 0.01 -4.19 2.44
N PHE A 14 -1.14 -4.79 2.60
CA PHE A 14 -2.32 -4.45 1.83
C PHE A 14 -3.58 -4.74 2.66
N PHE A 15 -4.64 -4.03 2.37
CA PHE A 15 -5.97 -4.26 2.94
C PHE A 15 -6.85 -5.00 1.94
N GLY A 16 -7.83 -5.73 2.45
CA GLY A 16 -8.82 -6.43 1.65
C GLY A 16 -8.36 -7.79 1.15
N PHE A 17 -7.43 -8.48 1.87
CA PHE A 17 -7.23 -9.90 1.61
C PHE A 17 -8.56 -10.65 1.80
N PRO A 18 -8.90 -11.62 0.94
CA PRO A 18 -10.16 -12.35 1.05
C PRO A 18 -10.40 -12.92 2.44
N GLY A 19 -11.46 -12.49 3.07
CA GLY A 19 -11.82 -12.85 4.45
C GLY A 19 -11.38 -11.87 5.53
N GLU A 20 -10.52 -10.91 5.21
CA GLU A 20 -10.09 -9.89 6.18
C GLU A 20 -11.27 -9.01 6.60
N THR A 21 -11.46 -8.86 7.90
CA THR A 21 -12.44 -7.94 8.47
C THR A 21 -11.86 -6.53 8.65
N ARG A 22 -12.74 -5.54 8.86
CA ARG A 22 -12.31 -4.17 9.14
C ARG A 22 -11.47 -4.09 10.42
N GLU A 23 -11.83 -4.86 11.43
CA GLU A 23 -11.13 -4.93 12.71
C GLU A 23 -9.72 -5.49 12.53
N GLU A 24 -9.55 -6.53 11.71
CA GLU A 24 -8.24 -7.11 11.41
C GLU A 24 -7.36 -6.14 10.61
N ALA A 25 -7.94 -5.44 9.64
CA ALA A 25 -7.25 -4.39 8.89
C ALA A 25 -6.70 -3.30 9.83
N TRP A 26 -7.53 -2.81 10.76
CA TRP A 26 -7.09 -1.82 11.75
C TRP A 26 -6.11 -2.37 12.78
N SER A 27 -6.20 -3.63 13.16
CA SER A 27 -5.19 -4.28 14.02
C SER A 27 -3.80 -4.27 13.37
N SER A 28 -3.74 -4.41 12.04
CA SER A 28 -2.48 -4.27 11.28
C SER A 28 -1.91 -2.85 11.38
N VAL A 29 -2.75 -1.83 11.33
CA VAL A 29 -2.35 -0.43 11.51
C VAL A 29 -1.84 -0.18 12.94
N GLU A 30 -2.58 -0.64 13.94
CA GLU A 30 -2.18 -0.54 15.35
C GLU A 30 -0.82 -1.20 15.60
N PHE A 31 -0.58 -2.37 15.01
CA PHE A 31 0.71 -3.05 15.09
C PHE A 31 1.84 -2.17 14.52
N LEU A 32 1.62 -1.53 13.39
CA LEU A 32 2.61 -0.64 12.79
C LEU A 32 2.89 0.58 13.68
N GLU A 33 1.85 1.20 14.24
CA GLU A 33 1.98 2.35 15.14
C GLU A 33 2.75 2.00 16.41
N GLN A 34 2.47 0.84 17.01
CA GLN A 34 3.19 0.35 18.18
C GLN A 34 4.67 0.07 17.90
N ASN A 35 5.01 -0.21 16.64
CA ASN A 35 6.37 -0.55 16.21
C ASN A 35 7.01 0.55 15.34
N LYS A 36 6.47 1.77 15.34
CA LYS A 36 6.94 2.86 14.47
C LYS A 36 8.43 3.19 14.59
N ASP A 37 9.01 3.00 15.77
CA ASP A 37 10.44 3.26 16.01
C ASP A 37 11.34 2.23 15.31
N TYR A 38 10.78 1.11 14.87
CA TYR A 38 11.49 0.03 14.20
C TYR A 38 11.14 -0.08 12.70
N VAL A 39 10.17 0.69 12.24
CA VAL A 39 9.72 0.72 10.84
C VAL A 39 10.12 2.04 10.22
N HIS A 40 10.94 1.96 9.18
CA HIS A 40 11.55 3.14 8.57
C HIS A 40 10.77 3.64 7.34
N SER A 41 10.04 2.76 6.70
CA SER A 41 9.17 3.12 5.56
C SER A 41 8.04 2.11 5.39
N LEU A 42 6.98 2.53 4.71
CA LEU A 42 5.80 1.72 4.42
C LEU A 42 5.48 1.70 2.93
N GLY A 43 5.01 0.54 2.46
CA GLY A 43 4.34 0.40 1.19
C GLY A 43 3.01 -0.32 1.43
N PHE A 44 1.91 0.41 1.42
CA PHE A 44 0.57 -0.13 1.59
C PHE A 44 -0.30 0.14 0.37
N GLY A 45 -1.28 -0.71 0.17
CA GLY A 45 -2.26 -0.61 -0.88
C GLY A 45 -3.48 -1.47 -0.58
N THR A 46 -4.24 -1.79 -1.59
CA THR A 46 -5.33 -2.77 -1.55
C THR A 46 -4.89 -4.07 -2.19
N PHE A 47 -5.57 -5.17 -1.84
CA PHE A 47 -5.28 -6.48 -2.44
C PHE A 47 -5.75 -6.53 -3.89
N ASP A 48 -4.81 -6.91 -4.78
CA ASP A 48 -5.08 -7.17 -6.18
C ASP A 48 -5.02 -8.67 -6.49
N LEU A 49 -6.02 -9.16 -7.23
CA LEU A 49 -6.10 -10.57 -7.60
C LEU A 49 -5.31 -10.84 -8.88
N GLY A 50 -3.99 -10.90 -8.76
CA GLY A 50 -3.11 -11.24 -9.88
C GLY A 50 -3.38 -12.63 -10.48
N ARG A 51 -3.29 -12.76 -11.81
CA ARG A 51 -3.61 -13.98 -12.58
C ARG A 51 -2.87 -15.24 -12.11
N HIS A 52 -1.70 -15.08 -11.52
CA HIS A 52 -0.81 -16.19 -11.17
C HIS A 52 -0.72 -16.45 -9.67
N ASN A 53 -1.40 -15.65 -8.84
CA ASN A 53 -1.33 -15.85 -7.40
C ASN A 53 -2.13 -17.09 -6.94
N PRO A 54 -1.85 -17.62 -5.73
CA PRO A 54 -2.55 -18.80 -5.20
C PRO A 54 -4.06 -18.61 -5.07
N VAL A 55 -4.53 -17.38 -4.76
CA VAL A 55 -5.95 -17.08 -4.64
C VAL A 55 -6.66 -17.21 -5.98
N ALA A 56 -6.05 -16.74 -7.07
CA ALA A 56 -6.61 -16.88 -8.41
C ALA A 56 -6.66 -18.34 -8.91
N LYS A 57 -5.73 -19.17 -8.43
CA LYS A 57 -5.69 -20.60 -8.78
C LYS A 57 -6.74 -21.44 -8.02
N HIS A 58 -7.11 -21.00 -6.83
CA HIS A 58 -8.01 -21.73 -5.92
C HIS A 58 -9.00 -20.77 -5.25
N PRO A 59 -9.78 -19.99 -6.02
CA PRO A 59 -10.64 -18.92 -5.47
C PRO A 59 -11.69 -19.46 -4.50
N GLU A 60 -12.15 -20.69 -4.70
CA GLU A 60 -13.12 -21.35 -3.81
C GLU A 60 -12.61 -21.54 -2.39
N LYS A 61 -11.28 -21.74 -2.20
CA LYS A 61 -10.65 -21.91 -0.89
C LYS A 61 -10.60 -20.62 -0.09
N PHE A 62 -10.60 -19.50 -0.80
CA PHE A 62 -10.53 -18.16 -0.20
C PHE A 62 -11.90 -17.45 -0.20
N GLY A 63 -12.96 -18.16 -0.57
CA GLY A 63 -14.29 -17.56 -0.64
C GLY A 63 -14.42 -16.44 -1.68
N VAL A 64 -13.66 -16.54 -2.76
CA VAL A 64 -13.58 -15.56 -3.84
C VAL A 64 -14.33 -16.06 -5.06
N THR A 65 -15.04 -15.16 -5.74
CA THR A 65 -15.49 -15.33 -7.11
C THR A 65 -14.70 -14.38 -7.99
N ALA A 66 -13.81 -14.93 -8.81
CA ALA A 66 -12.99 -14.16 -9.74
C ALA A 66 -13.60 -14.16 -11.13
N TYR A 67 -13.50 -13.05 -11.84
CA TYR A 67 -13.92 -12.94 -13.22
C TYR A 67 -12.99 -12.02 -14.02
N LYS A 68 -12.76 -12.40 -15.27
CA LYS A 68 -11.97 -11.62 -16.23
C LYS A 68 -12.92 -10.70 -17.01
N ASN A 69 -12.58 -9.45 -17.15
CA ASN A 69 -13.26 -8.59 -18.11
C ASN A 69 -12.86 -9.03 -19.54
N PRO A 70 -13.82 -9.47 -20.38
CA PRO A 70 -13.53 -9.93 -21.74
C PRO A 70 -12.85 -8.86 -22.62
N GLU A 71 -13.08 -7.57 -22.33
CA GLU A 71 -12.52 -6.46 -23.09
C GLU A 71 -11.05 -6.21 -22.75
N TRP A 72 -10.54 -6.81 -21.66
CA TRP A 72 -9.19 -6.57 -21.16
C TRP A 72 -8.31 -7.83 -21.30
N ASP A 73 -8.02 -8.19 -22.52
CA ASP A 73 -7.24 -9.41 -22.80
C ASP A 73 -5.83 -9.39 -22.23
N LEU A 74 -5.26 -8.19 -22.06
CA LEU A 74 -3.93 -7.98 -21.49
C LEU A 74 -3.94 -7.66 -19.99
N ALA A 75 -5.10 -7.69 -19.31
CA ALA A 75 -5.17 -7.43 -17.89
C ALA A 75 -4.34 -8.46 -17.09
N LEU A 76 -3.51 -8.00 -16.21
CA LEU A 76 -2.71 -8.83 -15.31
C LEU A 76 -3.52 -9.33 -14.11
N ASP A 77 -4.60 -8.62 -13.78
CA ASP A 77 -5.41 -8.86 -12.60
C ASP A 77 -6.86 -9.22 -13.00
N TYR A 78 -7.53 -9.93 -12.11
CA TYR A 78 -8.94 -10.26 -12.22
C TYR A 78 -9.77 -9.33 -11.34
N TYR A 79 -10.97 -9.00 -11.80
CA TYR A 79 -12.02 -8.55 -10.89
C TYR A 79 -12.45 -9.71 -10.00
N PHE A 80 -12.82 -9.41 -8.77
CA PHE A 80 -13.28 -10.42 -7.85
C PHE A 80 -14.30 -9.86 -6.85
N THR A 81 -15.07 -10.77 -6.28
CA THR A 81 -15.94 -10.51 -5.14
C THR A 81 -15.61 -11.50 -4.04
N VAL A 82 -15.80 -11.12 -2.79
CA VAL A 82 -15.57 -11.96 -1.62
C VAL A 82 -16.89 -12.36 -0.99
N LYS A 83 -16.94 -13.56 -0.42
CA LYS A 83 -18.13 -14.04 0.35
C LYS A 83 -18.18 -13.44 1.73
N GLN A 84 -17.03 -13.16 2.33
CA GLN A 84 -16.85 -12.61 3.67
C GLN A 84 -15.64 -11.69 3.69
N GLY A 85 -15.62 -10.77 4.65
CA GLY A 85 -14.57 -9.77 4.78
C GLY A 85 -14.89 -8.50 4.00
N LEU A 86 -13.87 -7.65 3.87
CA LEU A 86 -13.97 -6.39 3.14
C LEU A 86 -14.17 -6.62 1.65
N SER A 87 -15.14 -5.93 1.07
CA SER A 87 -15.21 -5.78 -0.40
C SER A 87 -14.05 -4.91 -0.89
N ILE A 88 -13.83 -4.87 -2.20
CA ILE A 88 -12.79 -4.01 -2.82
C ILE A 88 -13.02 -2.55 -2.39
N GLU A 89 -14.25 -2.06 -2.51
CA GLU A 89 -14.60 -0.68 -2.19
C GLU A 89 -14.47 -0.36 -0.69
N GLU A 90 -14.67 -1.36 0.18
CA GLU A 90 -14.44 -1.22 1.61
C GLU A 90 -12.96 -1.20 1.94
N ALA A 91 -12.16 -2.04 1.29
CA ALA A 91 -10.70 -2.05 1.42
C ALA A 91 -10.08 -0.72 0.94
N GLU A 92 -10.57 -0.18 -0.18
CA GLU A 92 -10.16 1.14 -0.67
C GLU A 92 -10.47 2.24 0.35
N ARG A 93 -11.66 2.22 0.96
CA ARG A 93 -12.02 3.19 2.02
C ARG A 93 -11.14 3.06 3.26
N VAL A 94 -10.79 1.84 3.66
CA VAL A 94 -9.84 1.61 4.77
C VAL A 94 -8.47 2.17 4.41
N PHE A 95 -8.01 1.94 3.19
CA PHE A 95 -6.74 2.45 2.72
C PHE A 95 -6.71 3.99 2.67
N GLU A 96 -7.76 4.62 2.14
CA GLU A 96 -7.89 6.08 2.13
C GLU A 96 -7.91 6.68 3.55
N GLU A 97 -8.60 6.02 4.48
CA GLU A 97 -8.65 6.43 5.89
C GLU A 97 -7.28 6.29 6.55
N PHE A 98 -6.58 5.19 6.28
CA PHE A 98 -5.20 4.99 6.70
C PHE A 98 -4.27 6.09 6.17
N GLU A 99 -4.31 6.37 4.86
CA GLU A 99 -3.50 7.42 4.26
C GLU A 99 -3.76 8.80 4.88
N ARG A 100 -5.01 9.10 5.17
CA ARG A 100 -5.43 10.40 5.70
C ARG A 100 -5.04 10.61 7.15
N ASN A 101 -5.20 9.58 7.98
CA ASN A 101 -5.12 9.70 9.44
C ASN A 101 -3.78 9.23 10.01
N HIS A 102 -3.10 8.30 9.36
CA HIS A 102 -1.96 7.57 9.92
C HIS A 102 -0.65 7.79 9.16
N ASN A 103 -0.67 8.60 8.12
CA ASN A 103 0.49 8.92 7.30
C ASN A 103 1.26 10.23 7.66
N PRO A 104 0.84 11.08 8.63
CA PRO A 104 1.53 12.36 8.86
C PRO A 104 2.93 12.24 9.46
N GLY A 105 3.29 11.09 10.04
CA GLY A 105 4.60 10.88 10.67
C GLY A 105 5.53 9.96 9.88
N TRP A 106 5.04 9.39 8.77
CA TRP A 106 5.76 8.43 7.95
C TRP A 106 5.94 8.98 6.54
N ASP A 107 6.30 10.24 6.49
CA ASP A 107 6.38 11.07 5.26
C ASP A 107 7.52 10.66 4.31
N LEU A 108 8.00 9.45 4.48
CA LEU A 108 8.84 8.76 3.56
C LEU A 108 7.97 7.82 2.71
N ARG A 109 7.14 8.38 1.85
CA ARG A 109 6.74 7.67 0.62
C ARG A 109 7.98 7.51 -0.26
N LEU A 110 8.92 6.79 0.30
CA LEU A 110 10.04 6.28 -0.44
C LEU A 110 9.45 5.20 -1.34
N PHE A 111 8.89 5.60 -2.48
CA PHE A 111 8.98 4.70 -3.60
C PHE A 111 10.44 4.31 -3.64
N ILE A 112 10.72 3.05 -3.31
CA ILE A 112 12.08 2.52 -3.29
C ILE A 112 12.57 2.58 -4.72
N ARG A 113 13.18 3.69 -5.04
CA ARG A 113 13.90 3.84 -6.30
C ARG A 113 15.36 3.60 -6.00
N GLU A 114 16.06 3.04 -6.94
CA GLU A 114 17.47 2.67 -6.82
C GLU A 114 18.34 3.80 -6.25
N TYR A 115 18.01 5.05 -6.53
CA TYR A 115 18.77 6.20 -6.04
C TYR A 115 18.72 6.38 -4.52
N ILE A 116 17.71 5.84 -3.84
CA ILE A 116 17.64 5.87 -2.36
C ILE A 116 18.69 4.96 -1.76
N PHE A 117 18.89 3.79 -2.35
CA PHE A 117 19.97 2.90 -1.92
C PHE A 117 21.34 3.54 -2.16
N LEU A 118 21.51 4.24 -3.28
CA LEU A 118 22.73 4.99 -3.55
C LEU A 118 22.94 6.11 -2.53
N TYR A 119 21.86 6.83 -2.18
CA TYR A 119 21.92 7.85 -1.14
C TYR A 119 22.29 7.27 0.21
N ILE A 120 21.65 6.18 0.63
CA ILE A 120 21.96 5.47 1.89
C ILE A 120 23.41 5.00 1.89
N ALA A 121 23.88 4.43 0.80
CA ALA A 121 25.26 3.97 0.66
C ALA A 121 26.27 5.12 0.77
N GLN A 122 25.94 6.31 0.29
CA GLN A 122 26.82 7.48 0.31
C GLN A 122 26.80 8.23 1.63
N PHE A 123 25.65 8.39 2.26
CA PHE A 123 25.45 9.30 3.41
C PHE A 123 25.04 8.59 4.70
N GLY A 124 24.71 7.31 4.64
CA GLY A 124 24.21 6.51 5.77
C GLY A 124 22.72 6.71 6.05
N LEU A 125 22.14 5.75 6.75
CA LEU A 125 20.70 5.72 7.11
C LEU A 125 20.26 6.91 7.93
N GLN A 126 21.12 7.40 8.82
CA GLN A 126 20.83 8.51 9.72
C GLN A 126 20.59 9.85 9.01
N LYS A 127 20.97 9.95 7.74
CA LYS A 127 20.74 11.13 6.91
C LYS A 127 19.42 11.12 6.14
N LEU A 128 18.72 10.00 6.12
CA LEU A 128 17.43 9.90 5.46
C LEU A 128 16.34 10.82 6.04
N PRO A 129 16.21 11.01 7.36
CA PRO A 129 15.26 11.96 7.92
C PRO A 129 15.48 13.40 7.47
N ASP A 130 16.74 13.77 7.13
CA ASP A 130 17.07 15.10 6.64
C ASP A 130 16.60 15.32 5.18
N LEU A 131 16.36 14.22 4.45
CA LEU A 131 15.65 14.24 3.19
C LEU A 131 14.14 14.37 3.48
N GLN A 132 13.73 15.52 3.95
CA GLN A 132 12.33 15.87 3.90
C GLN A 132 11.91 15.94 2.43
N PHE A 133 11.50 14.79 1.90
CA PHE A 133 10.69 14.76 0.69
C PHE A 133 9.38 15.44 1.06
N ARG A 134 9.38 16.76 1.00
CA ARG A 134 8.13 17.49 0.89
C ARG A 134 7.47 16.86 -0.32
N SER A 135 6.47 16.03 -0.08
CA SER A 135 5.56 15.63 -1.14
C SER A 135 5.23 16.94 -1.83
N ALA A 136 5.71 17.09 -3.06
CA ALA A 136 5.21 18.17 -3.89
C ALA A 136 3.70 17.96 -3.83
N ARG A 137 3.00 18.82 -3.11
CA ARG A 137 1.55 18.89 -3.20
C ARG A 137 1.33 18.92 -4.68
N VAL A 138 0.76 17.84 -5.21
CA VAL A 138 0.25 17.85 -6.58
C VAL A 138 -0.68 19.03 -6.57
N ALA A 139 -0.24 20.10 -7.20
CA ALA A 139 -1.02 21.31 -7.28
C ALA A 139 -2.33 20.85 -7.90
N THR A 140 -3.39 20.86 -7.11
CA THR A 140 -4.73 20.58 -7.61
C THR A 140 -4.91 21.49 -8.80
N VAL A 141 -4.98 20.90 -9.99
CA VAL A 141 -5.26 21.66 -11.21
C VAL A 141 -6.55 22.43 -10.93
N PRO A 142 -6.50 23.75 -10.97
CA PRO A 142 -7.70 24.53 -10.67
C PRO A 142 -8.82 24.12 -11.64
N PRO A 143 -10.09 24.07 -11.18
CA PRO A 143 -11.22 23.58 -11.99
C PRO A 143 -11.48 24.35 -13.29
N SER A 144 -10.76 25.42 -13.56
CA SER A 144 -10.94 26.28 -14.72
C SER A 144 -10.39 25.75 -16.05
N LEU A 145 -9.72 24.60 -16.06
CA LEU A 145 -9.17 23.98 -17.29
C LEU A 145 -9.85 22.68 -17.73
N ALA A 146 -10.86 22.21 -17.01
CA ALA A 146 -11.62 20.99 -17.37
C ALA A 146 -12.77 21.24 -18.37
N GLY A 147 -12.84 22.39 -18.99
CA GLY A 147 -13.97 22.79 -19.84
C GLY A 147 -13.59 23.40 -21.17
N LYS A 148 -12.58 22.87 -21.88
CA LYS A 148 -12.33 23.18 -23.30
C LYS A 148 -11.55 22.07 -23.97
N MET A 149 -12.23 20.99 -24.29
CA MET A 149 -11.99 20.13 -25.48
C MET A 149 -13.28 19.46 -25.84
#